data_accf56d1b1c1f346c051452cd2f9f9f9
#
_entry.id   accf56d1b1c1f346c051452cd2f9f9f9
#
_cell.length_a   1.000
_cell.length_b   1.000
_cell.length_c   1.000
_cell.angle_alpha   90.00
_cell.angle_beta   90.00
_cell.angle_gamma   90.00
#
_symmetry.space_group_name_H-M   'P 1'
#
loop_
_entity.id
_entity.type
_entity.pdbx_description
1 polymer ?
#
loop_
_entity_poly.entity_id
_entity_poly.type
_entity_poly.pdbx_seq_one_letter_code
_entity_poly.pdbx_strand_id
1 'polypeptide(L)'
;PEFVSEDEYLSGNVREKLKEAKLAALASEAYQSNVEALEKVQPKDLTASEISVRLGATWIPISDVSEFMFQLLDTPNYNRWNIKIHFSKFTGEWNIEGKSNDKGNPKANNAYGTHRANAYKIIEDTLNLRDTRVYDYIPTEDGKKKAVLNKEETAIAQGKQDLIKQAFQDWIWKDPERRNRLVRYYNDTFNSIRPREYDGSHITFGGISPEIQLRPHQVNAIAHILYGGNTLLAHKVGAGKTFEMVAAAQESKRLGLCQKSMFVVPNHLVGQWASEYLRLYPSANILVTTKRDFETGNRKKFCGRIATGAYDAVIIG
;
A
#
# COMPACT_ATOMS: atom_id res chain seq x y z
N PRO A 1 8.12 -31.88 -0.55
CA PRO A 1 7.17 -31.05 -1.29
C PRO A 1 5.92 -30.85 -0.45
N GLU A 2 5.45 -29.62 -0.37
CA GLU A 2 4.20 -29.27 0.28
C GLU A 2 3.08 -29.29 -0.77
N PHE A 3 1.97 -29.94 -0.47
CA PHE A 3 0.81 -29.95 -1.35
C PHE A 3 -0.12 -28.81 -0.96
N VAL A 4 -0.43 -27.94 -1.90
CA VAL A 4 -1.38 -26.84 -1.74
C VAL A 4 -2.45 -26.92 -2.82
N SER A 5 -3.60 -26.26 -2.60
CA SER A 5 -4.66 -26.22 -3.61
C SER A 5 -4.20 -25.43 -4.86
N GLU A 6 -4.80 -25.71 -6.01
CA GLU A 6 -4.47 -25.07 -7.28
C GLU A 6 -4.63 -23.54 -7.21
N ASP A 7 -5.74 -23.08 -6.63
CA ASP A 7 -6.05 -21.65 -6.46
C ASP A 7 -5.03 -20.93 -5.55
N GLU A 8 -4.50 -21.61 -4.54
CA GLU A 8 -3.44 -21.11 -3.69
C GLU A 8 -2.08 -21.12 -4.40
N TYR A 9 -1.79 -22.20 -5.12
CA TYR A 9 -0.54 -22.32 -5.87
C TYR A 9 -0.43 -21.26 -6.97
N LEU A 10 -1.51 -21.03 -7.72
CA LEU A 10 -1.59 -20.07 -8.83
C LEU A 10 -1.91 -18.62 -8.38
N SER A 11 -1.70 -18.29 -7.13
CA SER A 11 -1.86 -16.96 -6.54
C SER A 11 -0.61 -16.52 -5.77
N GLY A 12 -0.60 -15.30 -5.23
CA GLY A 12 0.55 -14.73 -4.55
C GLY A 12 1.64 -14.30 -5.54
N ASN A 13 2.91 -14.44 -5.20
CA ASN A 13 4.03 -14.08 -6.09
C ASN A 13 4.22 -15.13 -7.19
N VAL A 14 3.38 -15.09 -8.20
CA VAL A 14 3.39 -16.07 -9.32
C VAL A 14 4.64 -15.98 -10.20
N ARG A 15 5.34 -14.83 -10.20
CA ARG A 15 6.61 -14.70 -10.95
C ARG A 15 7.74 -15.45 -10.26
N GLU A 16 7.84 -15.37 -8.95
CA GLU A 16 8.82 -16.12 -8.17
C GLU A 16 8.54 -17.62 -8.25
N LYS A 17 7.26 -18.01 -8.03
CA LYS A 17 6.82 -19.40 -8.18
C LYS A 17 7.15 -19.98 -9.56
N LEU A 18 7.01 -19.19 -10.64
CA LEU A 18 7.36 -19.63 -11.99
C LEU A 18 8.88 -19.86 -12.14
N LYS A 19 9.72 -19.00 -11.56
CA LYS A 19 11.18 -19.20 -11.55
C LYS A 19 11.55 -20.47 -10.81
N GLU A 20 10.98 -20.70 -9.65
CA GLU A 20 11.18 -21.93 -8.85
C GLU A 20 10.69 -23.17 -9.59
N ALA A 21 9.49 -23.12 -10.20
CA ALA A 21 8.94 -24.24 -10.98
C ALA A 21 9.82 -24.58 -12.19
N LYS A 22 10.36 -23.58 -12.90
CA LYS A 22 11.30 -23.80 -14.03
C LYS A 22 12.60 -24.46 -13.57
N LEU A 23 13.13 -24.05 -12.43
CA LEU A 23 14.30 -24.70 -11.84
C LEU A 23 14.01 -26.15 -11.41
N ALA A 24 12.84 -26.40 -10.82
CA ALA A 24 12.41 -27.74 -10.44
C ALA A 24 12.19 -28.67 -11.68
N ALA A 25 11.64 -28.13 -12.76
CA ALA A 25 11.43 -28.86 -14.02
C ALA A 25 12.73 -29.30 -14.69
N LEU A 26 13.84 -28.56 -14.46
CA LEU A 26 15.16 -29.02 -14.92
C LEU A 26 15.63 -30.28 -14.17
N ALA A 27 15.17 -30.48 -12.94
CA ALA A 27 15.54 -31.67 -12.15
C ALA A 27 14.55 -32.83 -12.34
N SER A 28 13.28 -32.55 -12.65
CA SER A 28 12.25 -33.59 -12.87
C SER A 28 11.14 -33.08 -13.78
N GLU A 29 10.84 -33.85 -14.83
CA GLU A 29 9.76 -33.58 -15.80
C GLU A 29 8.37 -33.52 -15.14
N ALA A 30 8.19 -34.11 -13.96
CA ALA A 30 6.93 -34.07 -13.19
C ALA A 30 6.46 -32.66 -12.85
N TYR A 31 7.38 -31.67 -12.80
CA TYR A 31 7.05 -30.27 -12.52
C TYR A 31 6.71 -29.43 -13.76
N GLN A 32 6.74 -30.04 -14.96
CA GLN A 32 6.42 -29.33 -16.21
C GLN A 32 4.98 -28.80 -16.21
N SER A 33 4.01 -29.54 -15.64
CA SER A 33 2.63 -29.12 -15.52
C SER A 33 2.48 -27.86 -14.64
N ASN A 34 3.33 -27.72 -13.61
CA ASN A 34 3.37 -26.56 -12.74
C ASN A 34 3.84 -25.31 -13.50
N VAL A 35 4.86 -25.47 -14.35
CA VAL A 35 5.37 -24.39 -15.20
C VAL A 35 4.27 -23.90 -16.15
N GLU A 36 3.60 -24.83 -16.85
CA GLU A 36 2.53 -24.50 -17.80
C GLU A 36 1.34 -23.79 -17.13
N ALA A 37 0.95 -24.25 -15.93
CA ALA A 37 -0.11 -23.63 -15.16
C ALA A 37 0.27 -22.20 -14.70
N LEU A 38 1.49 -22.02 -14.19
CA LEU A 38 1.99 -20.73 -13.74
C LEU A 38 2.21 -19.73 -14.90
N GLU A 39 2.60 -20.20 -16.09
CA GLU A 39 2.75 -19.34 -17.27
C GLU A 39 1.41 -18.71 -17.71
N LYS A 40 0.31 -19.45 -17.59
CA LYS A 40 -1.05 -18.97 -17.95
C LYS A 40 -1.56 -17.87 -17.06
N VAL A 41 -1.08 -17.78 -15.82
CA VAL A 41 -1.58 -16.84 -14.80
C VAL A 41 -0.63 -15.68 -14.52
N GLN A 42 0.43 -15.53 -15.32
CA GLN A 42 1.37 -14.41 -15.14
C GLN A 42 0.66 -13.06 -15.36
N PRO A 43 0.90 -12.07 -14.48
CA PRO A 43 0.44 -10.72 -14.72
C PRO A 43 1.02 -10.17 -16.01
N LYS A 44 0.20 -9.46 -16.79
CA LYS A 44 0.69 -8.73 -17.98
C LYS A 44 1.76 -7.73 -17.58
N ASP A 45 2.87 -7.72 -18.30
CA ASP A 45 3.93 -6.73 -18.07
C ASP A 45 3.42 -5.32 -18.34
N LEU A 46 3.67 -4.43 -17.38
CA LEU A 46 3.44 -3.01 -17.54
C LEU A 46 4.55 -2.42 -18.41
N THR A 47 4.17 -1.54 -19.31
CA THR A 47 5.09 -0.76 -20.14
C THR A 47 5.62 0.46 -19.38
N ALA A 48 6.67 1.11 -19.88
CA ALA A 48 7.21 2.33 -19.28
C ALA A 48 6.16 3.45 -19.14
N SER A 49 5.19 3.52 -20.06
CA SER A 49 4.11 4.52 -20.01
C SER A 49 3.03 4.22 -18.97
N GLU A 50 2.91 2.96 -18.56
CA GLU A 50 1.95 2.52 -17.53
C GLU A 50 2.55 2.57 -16.13
N ILE A 51 3.89 2.65 -16.01
CA ILE A 51 4.58 2.71 -14.73
C ILE A 51 4.69 4.17 -14.29
N SER A 52 3.98 4.51 -13.21
CA SER A 52 4.10 5.83 -12.58
C SER A 52 5.46 5.97 -11.89
N VAL A 53 6.21 6.98 -12.28
CA VAL A 53 7.55 7.26 -11.75
C VAL A 53 7.67 8.71 -11.30
N ARG A 54 8.40 8.94 -10.22
CA ARG A 54 8.72 10.27 -9.70
C ARG A 54 10.11 10.30 -9.13
N LEU A 55 10.74 11.47 -9.13
CA LEU A 55 12.00 11.67 -8.43
C LEU A 55 11.78 11.47 -6.91
N GLY A 56 12.60 10.62 -6.29
CA GLY A 56 12.45 10.19 -4.90
C GLY A 56 11.66 8.90 -4.71
N ALA A 57 11.24 8.23 -5.79
CA ALA A 57 10.71 6.88 -5.69
C ALA A 57 11.81 5.90 -5.25
N THR A 58 11.59 5.22 -4.13
CA THR A 58 12.62 4.41 -3.44
C THR A 58 13.02 3.12 -4.19
N TRP A 59 12.23 2.75 -5.21
CA TRP A 59 12.55 1.60 -6.05
C TRP A 59 13.55 1.91 -7.17
N ILE A 60 13.78 3.20 -7.45
CA ILE A 60 14.75 3.63 -8.46
C ILE A 60 16.16 3.53 -7.86
N PRO A 61 17.09 2.86 -8.53
CA PRO A 61 18.48 2.76 -8.05
C PRO A 61 19.13 4.12 -7.82
N ILE A 62 19.90 4.24 -6.74
CA ILE A 62 20.65 5.47 -6.42
C ILE A 62 21.57 5.87 -7.57
N SER A 63 22.12 4.89 -8.31
CA SER A 63 22.96 5.15 -9.50
C SER A 63 22.22 5.94 -10.59
N ASP A 64 20.94 5.59 -10.84
CA ASP A 64 20.14 6.30 -11.85
C ASP A 64 19.78 7.71 -11.38
N VAL A 65 19.47 7.88 -10.10
CA VAL A 65 19.23 9.21 -9.50
C VAL A 65 20.49 10.09 -9.60
N SER A 66 21.67 9.51 -9.31
CA SER A 66 22.95 10.20 -9.40
C SER A 66 23.29 10.59 -10.85
N GLU A 67 23.07 9.66 -11.78
CA GLU A 67 23.28 9.91 -13.21
C GLU A 67 22.37 11.03 -13.72
N PHE A 68 21.07 11.00 -13.38
CA PHE A 68 20.14 12.07 -13.68
C PHE A 68 20.64 13.41 -13.18
N MET A 69 21.01 13.51 -11.91
CA MET A 69 21.47 14.74 -11.28
C MET A 69 22.71 15.29 -12.00
N PHE A 70 23.70 14.44 -12.30
CA PHE A 70 24.92 14.86 -12.97
C PHE A 70 24.69 15.26 -14.42
N GLN A 71 23.80 14.59 -15.15
CA GLN A 71 23.45 14.97 -16.51
C GLN A 71 22.63 16.27 -16.56
N LEU A 72 21.65 16.42 -15.65
CA LEU A 72 20.82 17.62 -15.57
C LEU A 72 21.68 18.88 -15.33
N LEU A 73 22.63 18.77 -14.41
CA LEU A 73 23.47 19.91 -13.99
C LEU A 73 24.75 20.05 -14.79
N ASP A 74 25.05 19.17 -15.76
CA ASP A 74 26.34 19.07 -16.44
C ASP A 74 27.51 19.08 -15.46
N THR A 75 27.37 18.34 -14.35
CA THR A 75 28.42 18.32 -13.32
C THR A 75 29.74 17.81 -13.90
N PRO A 76 30.82 18.55 -13.79
CA PRO A 76 32.13 18.14 -14.32
C PRO A 76 32.60 16.82 -13.68
N ASN A 77 33.26 15.97 -14.48
CA ASN A 77 33.69 14.64 -14.03
C ASN A 77 34.54 14.68 -12.76
N TYR A 78 35.41 15.68 -12.61
CA TYR A 78 36.27 15.83 -11.43
C TYR A 78 35.49 16.18 -10.15
N ASN A 79 34.25 16.72 -10.25
CA ASN A 79 33.38 17.00 -9.10
C ASN A 79 32.46 15.82 -8.78
N ARG A 80 32.14 14.92 -9.73
CA ARG A 80 31.21 13.79 -9.51
C ARG A 80 31.71 12.83 -8.43
N TRP A 81 33.02 12.66 -8.29
CA TRP A 81 33.59 11.78 -7.25
C TRP A 81 33.37 12.31 -5.82
N ASN A 82 33.19 13.62 -5.68
CA ASN A 82 33.05 14.31 -4.40
C ASN A 82 31.58 14.55 -4.02
N ILE A 83 30.64 14.31 -4.95
CA ILE A 83 29.21 14.49 -4.70
C ILE A 83 28.55 13.13 -4.69
N LYS A 84 27.95 12.77 -3.55
CA LYS A 84 27.35 11.44 -3.36
C LYS A 84 25.91 11.58 -2.91
N ILE A 85 25.05 10.70 -3.44
CA ILE A 85 23.66 10.55 -2.99
C ILE A 85 23.58 9.33 -2.10
N HIS A 86 22.99 9.49 -0.93
CA HIS A 86 22.71 8.43 0.03
C HIS A 86 21.21 8.32 0.30
N PHE A 87 20.74 7.10 0.46
CA PHE A 87 19.38 6.81 0.92
C PHE A 87 19.44 5.91 2.15
N SER A 88 18.84 6.34 3.24
CA SER A 88 18.72 5.55 4.46
C SER A 88 17.42 4.76 4.45
N LYS A 89 17.50 3.44 4.40
CA LYS A 89 16.32 2.56 4.49
C LYS A 89 15.62 2.64 5.86
N PHE A 90 16.34 3.07 6.91
CA PHE A 90 15.78 3.18 8.27
C PHE A 90 14.94 4.44 8.45
N THR A 91 15.44 5.58 7.97
CA THR A 91 14.74 6.87 8.12
C THR A 91 13.88 7.21 6.90
N GLY A 92 14.10 6.54 5.77
CA GLY A 92 13.48 6.87 4.49
C GLY A 92 14.01 8.17 3.86
N GLU A 93 15.12 8.70 4.38
CA GLU A 93 15.64 10.00 3.94
C GLU A 93 16.76 9.88 2.91
N TRP A 94 16.74 10.80 1.97
CA TRP A 94 17.78 11.03 0.98
C TRP A 94 18.68 12.16 1.44
N ASN A 95 19.97 12.02 1.24
CA ASN A 95 20.97 13.05 1.51
C ASN A 95 21.94 13.17 0.33
N ILE A 96 22.29 14.41 -0.03
CA ILE A 96 23.31 14.70 -1.04
C ILE A 96 24.50 15.31 -0.32
N GLU A 97 25.62 14.61 -0.28
CA GLU A 97 26.87 15.08 0.29
C GLU A 97 27.71 15.79 -0.76
N GLY A 98 28.61 16.66 -0.33
CA GLY A 98 29.58 17.32 -1.21
C GLY A 98 29.02 18.41 -2.12
N LYS A 99 27.80 18.90 -1.88
CA LYS A 99 27.13 19.97 -2.68
C LYS A 99 28.00 21.21 -2.91
N SER A 100 28.89 21.48 -1.97
CA SER A 100 29.81 22.64 -2.05
C SER A 100 30.95 22.49 -3.07
N ASN A 101 31.19 21.28 -3.56
CA ASN A 101 32.27 21.07 -4.55
C ASN A 101 31.90 21.58 -5.95
N ASP A 102 30.63 21.89 -6.20
CA ASP A 102 30.15 22.41 -7.49
C ASP A 102 29.46 23.78 -7.38
N LYS A 103 29.92 24.61 -6.44
CA LYS A 103 29.37 25.98 -6.18
C LYS A 103 29.40 26.91 -7.40
N GLY A 104 30.35 26.74 -8.29
CA GLY A 104 30.51 27.58 -9.50
C GLY A 104 29.63 27.15 -10.68
N ASN A 105 28.81 26.11 -10.54
CA ASN A 105 28.04 25.57 -11.64
C ASN A 105 26.83 26.47 -11.99
N PRO A 106 26.81 27.07 -13.21
CA PRO A 106 25.70 27.94 -13.62
C PRO A 106 24.36 27.24 -13.70
N LYS A 107 24.32 25.96 -14.09
CA LYS A 107 23.07 25.18 -14.12
C LYS A 107 22.54 24.94 -12.73
N ALA A 108 23.41 24.66 -11.75
CA ALA A 108 23.02 24.45 -10.38
C ALA A 108 22.54 25.73 -9.67
N ASN A 109 23.04 26.89 -10.06
CA ASN A 109 22.74 28.16 -9.40
C ASN A 109 21.63 28.97 -10.10
N ASN A 110 21.49 28.85 -11.43
CA ASN A 110 20.58 29.71 -12.21
C ASN A 110 19.51 28.93 -12.97
N ALA A 111 19.88 27.87 -13.74
CA ALA A 111 18.93 27.14 -14.58
C ALA A 111 17.94 26.31 -13.73
N TYR A 112 18.46 25.50 -12.81
CA TYR A 112 17.69 24.59 -11.95
C TYR A 112 17.76 24.96 -10.46
N GLY A 113 18.39 26.07 -10.12
CA GLY A 113 18.48 26.61 -8.78
C GLY A 113 18.31 28.13 -8.76
N THR A 114 18.44 28.67 -7.56
CA THR A 114 18.51 30.10 -7.29
C THR A 114 19.77 30.41 -6.47
N HIS A 115 20.12 31.68 -6.32
CA HIS A 115 21.25 32.09 -5.47
C HIS A 115 21.03 31.76 -3.97
N ARG A 116 19.77 31.54 -3.54
CA ARG A 116 19.38 31.17 -2.17
C ARG A 116 19.16 29.67 -1.97
N ALA A 117 18.76 28.97 -3.03
CA ALA A 117 18.54 27.53 -3.03
C ALA A 117 19.11 26.93 -4.32
N ASN A 118 20.30 26.40 -4.26
CA ASN A 118 20.90 25.75 -5.43
C ASN A 118 20.19 24.45 -5.80
N ALA A 119 20.39 23.97 -7.03
CA ALA A 119 19.70 22.78 -7.54
C ALA A 119 19.94 21.52 -6.70
N TYR A 120 21.12 21.33 -6.11
CA TYR A 120 21.40 20.18 -5.25
C TYR A 120 20.49 20.15 -4.01
N LYS A 121 20.23 21.32 -3.40
CA LYS A 121 19.27 21.42 -2.31
C LYS A 121 17.85 21.16 -2.78
N ILE A 122 17.45 21.71 -3.93
CA ILE A 122 16.11 21.51 -4.48
C ILE A 122 15.89 20.03 -4.85
N ILE A 123 16.90 19.37 -5.44
CA ILE A 123 16.85 17.93 -5.74
C ILE A 123 16.71 17.13 -4.44
N GLU A 124 17.48 17.45 -3.40
CA GLU A 124 17.38 16.76 -2.10
C GLU A 124 16.01 16.95 -1.44
N ASP A 125 15.46 18.16 -1.46
CA ASP A 125 14.10 18.42 -0.98
C ASP A 125 13.08 17.61 -1.79
N THR A 126 13.24 17.53 -3.12
CA THR A 126 12.36 16.77 -4.03
C THR A 126 12.43 15.26 -3.75
N LEU A 127 13.63 14.72 -3.59
CA LEU A 127 13.86 13.33 -3.23
C LEU A 127 13.15 12.96 -1.92
N ASN A 128 13.15 13.88 -0.95
CA ASN A 128 12.48 13.73 0.35
C ASN A 128 11.00 14.13 0.34
N LEU A 129 10.41 14.42 -0.83
CA LEU A 129 9.02 14.84 -0.97
C LEU A 129 8.67 16.12 -0.20
N ARG A 130 9.64 17.00 -0.05
CA ARG A 130 9.49 18.30 0.62
C ARG A 130 9.42 19.41 -0.42
N ASP A 131 8.55 20.37 -0.21
CA ASP A 131 8.55 21.60 -0.99
C ASP A 131 9.72 22.46 -0.54
N THR A 132 10.52 22.95 -1.50
CA THR A 132 11.64 23.83 -1.18
C THR A 132 11.13 25.15 -0.63
N ARG A 133 11.66 25.57 0.53
CA ARG A 133 11.32 26.80 1.22
C ARG A 133 12.55 27.64 1.47
N VAL A 134 12.43 28.96 1.27
CA VAL A 134 13.48 29.92 1.51
C VAL A 134 13.07 30.84 2.66
N TYR A 135 13.97 31.04 3.63
CA TYR A 135 13.69 31.81 4.84
C TYR A 135 14.65 32.99 4.96
N ASP A 136 14.12 34.17 5.33
CA ASP A 136 14.90 35.29 5.80
C ASP A 136 15.08 35.21 7.31
N TYR A 137 16.26 35.61 7.80
CA TYR A 137 16.57 35.61 9.21
C TYR A 137 16.59 37.06 9.71
N ILE A 138 15.50 37.46 10.37
CA ILE A 138 15.29 38.80 10.90
C ILE A 138 15.76 38.82 12.37
N PRO A 139 16.64 39.80 12.77
CA PRO A 139 17.03 39.94 14.16
C PRO A 139 15.82 40.37 15.01
N THR A 140 15.66 39.74 16.16
CA THR A 140 14.64 40.12 17.18
C THR A 140 15.27 40.99 18.28
N GLU A 141 14.47 41.69 19.03
CA GLU A 141 14.90 42.54 20.13
C GLU A 141 15.76 41.82 21.18
N ASP A 142 15.57 40.52 21.34
CA ASP A 142 16.34 39.62 22.24
C ASP A 142 17.68 39.16 21.65
N GLY A 143 18.14 39.71 20.54
CA GLY A 143 19.40 39.35 19.88
C GLY A 143 19.36 37.98 19.16
N LYS A 144 18.21 37.30 19.12
CA LYS A 144 17.99 36.04 18.39
C LYS A 144 17.58 36.33 16.94
N LYS A 145 17.80 35.39 16.04
CA LYS A 145 17.34 35.46 14.66
C LYS A 145 16.03 34.66 14.52
N LYS A 146 14.97 35.31 14.03
CA LYS A 146 13.71 34.66 13.70
C LYS A 146 13.68 34.34 12.21
N ALA A 147 13.41 33.05 11.87
CA ALA A 147 13.22 32.65 10.50
C ALA A 147 11.83 33.06 10.01
N VAL A 148 11.75 33.84 8.96
CA VAL A 148 10.51 34.29 8.31
C VAL A 148 10.51 33.77 6.88
N LEU A 149 9.42 33.12 6.45
CA LEU A 149 9.30 32.58 5.10
C LEU A 149 9.29 33.72 4.07
N ASN A 150 10.27 33.69 3.16
CA ASN A 150 10.28 34.57 1.99
C ASN A 150 9.40 33.94 0.91
N LYS A 151 8.21 34.48 0.71
CA LYS A 151 7.19 33.92 -0.22
C LYS A 151 7.64 34.00 -1.68
N GLU A 152 8.28 35.08 -2.08
CA GLU A 152 8.73 35.33 -3.46
C GLU A 152 9.85 34.36 -3.84
N GLU A 153 10.91 34.32 -3.04
CA GLU A 153 12.04 33.41 -3.27
C GLU A 153 11.62 31.94 -3.16
N THR A 154 10.67 31.62 -2.31
CA THR A 154 10.09 30.28 -2.20
C THR A 154 9.33 29.89 -3.46
N ALA A 155 8.52 30.79 -4.02
CA ALA A 155 7.78 30.53 -5.26
C ALA A 155 8.74 30.31 -6.45
N ILE A 156 9.82 31.09 -6.55
CA ILE A 156 10.85 30.91 -7.58
C ILE A 156 11.54 29.53 -7.40
N ALA A 157 11.92 29.16 -6.18
CA ALA A 157 12.57 27.87 -5.91
C ALA A 157 11.64 26.69 -6.21
N GLN A 158 10.34 26.78 -5.90
CA GLN A 158 9.34 25.77 -6.23
C GLN A 158 9.12 25.66 -7.75
N GLY A 159 9.14 26.76 -8.48
CA GLY A 159 9.15 26.74 -9.95
C GLY A 159 10.37 25.97 -10.52
N LYS A 160 11.56 26.13 -9.92
CA LYS A 160 12.74 25.33 -10.28
C LYS A 160 12.58 23.86 -9.90
N GLN A 161 11.95 23.58 -8.77
CA GLN A 161 11.63 22.22 -8.33
C GLN A 161 10.73 21.49 -9.33
N ASP A 162 9.72 22.16 -9.87
CA ASP A 162 8.81 21.59 -10.85
C ASP A 162 9.51 21.35 -12.21
N LEU A 163 10.42 22.24 -12.61
CA LEU A 163 11.28 21.98 -13.78
C LEU A 163 12.16 20.75 -13.61
N ILE A 164 12.72 20.53 -12.43
CA ILE A 164 13.53 19.34 -12.12
C ILE A 164 12.67 18.07 -12.15
N LYS A 165 11.45 18.09 -11.58
CA LYS A 165 10.51 16.96 -11.62
C LYS A 165 10.15 16.61 -13.07
N GLN A 166 9.84 17.60 -13.88
CA GLN A 166 9.52 17.39 -15.30
C GLN A 166 10.71 16.82 -16.06
N ALA A 167 11.90 17.41 -15.89
CA ALA A 167 13.11 16.92 -16.52
C ALA A 167 13.41 15.45 -16.15
N PHE A 168 13.12 15.04 -14.92
CA PHE A 168 13.29 13.64 -14.50
C PHE A 168 12.31 12.70 -15.21
N GLN A 169 11.04 13.09 -15.34
CA GLN A 169 10.02 12.29 -16.05
C GLN A 169 10.40 12.10 -17.52
N ASP A 170 10.92 13.15 -18.17
CA ASP A 170 11.35 13.09 -19.56
C ASP A 170 12.64 12.27 -19.74
N TRP A 171 13.51 12.26 -18.74
CA TRP A 171 14.81 11.60 -18.78
C TRP A 171 14.76 10.11 -18.48
N ILE A 172 13.95 9.69 -17.52
CA ILE A 172 14.04 8.35 -16.93
C ILE A 172 13.80 7.22 -17.96
N TRP A 173 12.90 7.45 -18.89
CA TRP A 173 12.53 6.49 -19.93
C TRP A 173 13.19 6.73 -21.30
N LYS A 174 14.01 7.75 -21.43
CA LYS A 174 14.61 8.15 -22.71
C LYS A 174 15.64 7.16 -23.20
N ASP A 175 16.51 6.69 -22.33
CA ASP A 175 17.53 5.69 -22.65
C ASP A 175 16.93 4.29 -22.70
N PRO A 176 17.13 3.51 -23.81
CA PRO A 176 16.52 2.19 -23.99
C PRO A 176 17.00 1.14 -22.99
N GLU A 177 18.31 1.14 -22.64
CA GLU A 177 18.87 0.15 -21.73
C GLU A 177 18.34 0.37 -20.30
N ARG A 178 18.39 1.62 -19.83
CA ARG A 178 17.81 2.00 -18.54
C ARG A 178 16.33 1.70 -18.49
N ARG A 179 15.57 2.06 -19.53
CA ARG A 179 14.13 1.78 -19.63
C ARG A 179 13.84 0.30 -19.51
N ASN A 180 14.48 -0.54 -20.30
CA ASN A 180 14.25 -1.99 -20.28
C ASN A 180 14.60 -2.60 -18.91
N ARG A 181 15.72 -2.18 -18.32
CA ARG A 181 16.16 -2.63 -16.98
C ARG A 181 15.17 -2.24 -15.89
N LEU A 182 14.73 -0.97 -15.86
CA LEU A 182 13.80 -0.48 -14.86
C LEU A 182 12.39 -1.04 -15.02
N VAL A 183 11.89 -1.18 -16.25
CA VAL A 183 10.62 -1.83 -16.55
C VAL A 183 10.63 -3.28 -16.07
N ARG A 184 11.71 -4.02 -16.36
CA ARG A 184 11.84 -5.42 -15.92
C ARG A 184 11.88 -5.51 -14.40
N TYR A 185 12.70 -4.69 -13.75
CA TYR A 185 12.80 -4.63 -12.31
C TYR A 185 11.46 -4.30 -11.64
N TYR A 186 10.71 -3.32 -12.18
CA TYR A 186 9.40 -2.95 -11.66
C TYR A 186 8.39 -4.11 -11.78
N ASN A 187 8.31 -4.73 -12.94
CA ASN A 187 7.41 -5.87 -13.17
C ASN A 187 7.75 -7.06 -12.28
N ASP A 188 9.03 -7.38 -12.13
CA ASP A 188 9.46 -8.52 -11.30
C ASP A 188 9.22 -8.28 -9.81
N THR A 189 9.29 -7.01 -9.35
CA THR A 189 9.20 -6.67 -7.92
C THR A 189 7.78 -6.27 -7.50
N PHE A 190 7.11 -5.44 -8.29
CA PHE A 190 5.85 -4.80 -7.91
C PHE A 190 4.63 -5.28 -8.70
N ASN A 191 4.84 -5.88 -9.87
CA ASN A 191 3.79 -6.47 -10.69
C ASN A 191 3.94 -8.00 -10.73
N SER A 192 4.24 -8.61 -9.59
CA SER A 192 4.54 -10.04 -9.45
C SER A 192 3.43 -10.82 -8.77
N ILE A 193 2.47 -10.13 -8.16
CA ILE A 193 1.44 -10.73 -7.32
C ILE A 193 0.13 -10.87 -8.11
N ARG A 194 -0.40 -12.09 -8.14
CA ARG A 194 -1.78 -12.37 -8.52
C ARG A 194 -2.61 -12.55 -7.26
N PRO A 195 -3.65 -11.73 -7.02
CA PRO A 195 -4.57 -11.96 -5.91
C PRO A 195 -5.21 -13.34 -6.01
N ARG A 196 -5.39 -14.02 -4.87
CA ARG A 196 -6.17 -15.25 -4.84
C ARG A 196 -7.64 -14.89 -5.07
N GLU A 197 -8.27 -15.59 -6.00
CA GLU A 197 -9.70 -15.46 -6.26
C GLU A 197 -10.44 -16.50 -5.43
N TYR A 198 -11.54 -16.09 -4.84
CA TYR A 198 -12.39 -16.96 -4.03
C TYR A 198 -13.76 -17.07 -4.70
N ASP A 199 -14.15 -18.30 -5.04
CA ASP A 199 -15.49 -18.60 -5.53
C ASP A 199 -16.32 -19.17 -4.38
N GLY A 200 -17.37 -18.46 -4.02
CA GLY A 200 -18.33 -18.87 -2.98
C GLY A 200 -19.60 -19.50 -3.53
N SER A 201 -19.70 -19.74 -4.83
CA SER A 201 -20.93 -20.23 -5.48
C SER A 201 -21.46 -21.56 -4.91
N HIS A 202 -20.59 -22.36 -4.31
CA HIS A 202 -20.92 -23.63 -3.63
C HIS A 202 -21.45 -23.47 -2.21
N ILE A 203 -21.36 -22.27 -1.62
CA ILE A 203 -21.75 -22.04 -0.22
C ILE A 203 -23.27 -21.92 -0.13
N THR A 204 -23.86 -22.71 0.78
CA THR A 204 -25.26 -22.63 1.12
C THR A 204 -25.43 -22.01 2.50
N PHE A 205 -26.29 -21.02 2.62
CA PHE A 205 -26.50 -20.24 3.84
C PHE A 205 -27.72 -20.76 4.63
N GLY A 206 -27.47 -21.53 5.68
CA GLY A 206 -28.53 -22.03 6.54
C GLY A 206 -29.12 -20.96 7.46
N GLY A 207 -30.46 -20.84 7.53
CA GLY A 207 -31.14 -19.89 8.41
C GLY A 207 -31.19 -18.44 7.94
N ILE A 208 -30.72 -18.16 6.73
CA ILE A 208 -30.86 -16.83 6.11
C ILE A 208 -32.34 -16.54 5.80
N SER A 209 -32.77 -15.29 5.90
CA SER A 209 -34.12 -14.87 5.53
C SER A 209 -34.41 -15.21 4.06
N PRO A 210 -35.53 -15.87 3.74
CA PRO A 210 -35.87 -16.23 2.37
C PRO A 210 -36.15 -15.02 1.46
N GLU A 211 -36.39 -13.87 2.03
CA GLU A 211 -36.60 -12.62 1.30
C GLU A 211 -35.29 -11.99 0.82
N ILE A 212 -34.11 -12.46 1.29
CA ILE A 212 -32.82 -11.88 1.00
C ILE A 212 -31.97 -12.86 0.21
N GLN A 213 -31.57 -12.45 -0.97
CA GLN A 213 -30.58 -13.15 -1.78
C GLN A 213 -29.26 -12.39 -1.79
N LEU A 214 -28.21 -13.04 -1.36
CA LEU A 214 -26.86 -12.48 -1.43
C LEU A 214 -26.38 -12.39 -2.88
N ARG A 215 -25.71 -11.29 -3.20
CA ARG A 215 -25.16 -11.07 -4.55
C ARG A 215 -23.87 -11.88 -4.75
N PRO A 216 -23.47 -12.23 -5.98
CA PRO A 216 -22.26 -13.02 -6.23
C PRO A 216 -20.99 -12.45 -5.55
N HIS A 217 -20.77 -11.14 -5.61
CA HIS A 217 -19.61 -10.52 -4.95
C HIS A 217 -19.64 -10.66 -3.41
N GLN A 218 -20.84 -10.69 -2.79
CA GLN A 218 -20.99 -10.90 -1.36
C GLN A 218 -20.66 -12.35 -0.99
N VAL A 219 -21.14 -13.29 -1.79
CA VAL A 219 -20.88 -14.74 -1.60
C VAL A 219 -19.37 -15.01 -1.75
N ASN A 220 -18.70 -14.40 -2.73
CA ASN A 220 -17.26 -14.51 -2.92
C ASN A 220 -16.46 -13.85 -1.77
N ALA A 221 -16.94 -12.71 -1.23
CA ALA A 221 -16.35 -12.09 -0.06
C ALA A 221 -16.46 -12.97 1.19
N ILE A 222 -17.61 -13.67 1.36
CA ILE A 222 -17.80 -14.63 2.43
C ILE A 222 -16.84 -15.82 2.28
N ALA A 223 -16.69 -16.37 1.08
CA ALA A 223 -15.68 -17.39 0.79
C ALA A 223 -14.25 -16.92 1.14
N HIS A 224 -13.92 -15.68 0.81
CA HIS A 224 -12.62 -15.09 1.19
C HIS A 224 -12.43 -15.05 2.71
N ILE A 225 -13.47 -14.68 3.48
CA ILE A 225 -13.38 -14.66 4.95
C ILE A 225 -13.22 -16.08 5.51
N LEU A 226 -13.94 -17.06 4.97
CA LEU A 226 -13.92 -18.44 5.46
C LEU A 226 -12.62 -19.17 5.16
N TYR A 227 -12.04 -18.95 3.99
CA TYR A 227 -10.89 -19.71 3.48
C TYR A 227 -9.56 -18.92 3.50
N GLY A 228 -9.63 -17.59 3.48
CA GLY A 228 -8.44 -16.72 3.38
C GLY A 228 -7.89 -16.24 4.72
N GLY A 229 -8.60 -16.44 5.84
CA GLY A 229 -8.19 -15.93 7.15
C GLY A 229 -8.47 -14.43 7.32
N ASN A 230 -7.47 -13.65 7.72
CA ASN A 230 -7.63 -12.21 7.91
C ASN A 230 -7.95 -11.51 6.60
N THR A 231 -9.11 -10.84 6.54
CA THR A 231 -9.65 -10.27 5.30
C THR A 231 -9.98 -8.79 5.44
N LEU A 232 -9.61 -8.00 4.45
CA LEU A 232 -10.00 -6.60 4.30
C LEU A 232 -11.11 -6.48 3.25
N LEU A 233 -12.33 -6.10 3.66
CA LEU A 233 -13.45 -5.84 2.77
C LEU A 233 -13.42 -4.39 2.28
N ALA A 234 -12.68 -4.12 1.21
CA ALA A 234 -12.52 -2.78 0.61
C ALA A 234 -13.62 -2.43 -0.40
N HIS A 235 -14.80 -3.01 -0.29
CA HIS A 235 -15.94 -2.73 -1.16
C HIS A 235 -16.45 -1.30 -0.99
N LYS A 236 -17.01 -0.72 -2.05
CA LYS A 236 -17.63 0.60 -2.02
C LYS A 236 -18.78 0.66 -1.01
N VAL A 237 -19.11 1.89 -0.57
CA VAL A 237 -20.29 2.12 0.27
C VAL A 237 -21.55 1.64 -0.48
N GLY A 238 -22.44 0.93 0.23
CA GLY A 238 -23.65 0.35 -0.38
C GLY A 238 -23.49 -1.04 -1.00
N ALA A 239 -22.28 -1.63 -1.02
CA ALA A 239 -22.06 -2.99 -1.52
C ALA A 239 -22.67 -4.10 -0.62
N GLY A 240 -23.06 -3.76 0.61
CA GLY A 240 -23.66 -4.70 1.56
C GLY A 240 -22.66 -5.42 2.45
N LYS A 241 -21.54 -4.79 2.80
CA LYS A 241 -20.49 -5.33 3.67
C LYS A 241 -21.02 -5.89 5.01
N THR A 242 -22.04 -5.27 5.58
CA THR A 242 -22.67 -5.76 6.81
C THR A 242 -23.20 -7.18 6.62
N PHE A 243 -23.89 -7.45 5.50
CA PHE A 243 -24.39 -8.78 5.19
C PHE A 243 -23.25 -9.79 4.92
N GLU A 244 -22.18 -9.36 4.26
CA GLU A 244 -20.99 -10.18 4.06
C GLU A 244 -20.38 -10.64 5.40
N MET A 245 -20.17 -9.71 6.33
CA MET A 245 -19.62 -10.02 7.65
C MET A 245 -20.57 -10.86 8.51
N VAL A 246 -21.88 -10.56 8.50
CA VAL A 246 -22.88 -11.30 9.27
C VAL A 246 -23.02 -12.73 8.76
N ALA A 247 -23.12 -12.92 7.43
CA ALA A 247 -23.24 -14.24 6.84
C ALA A 247 -21.94 -15.06 7.04
N ALA A 248 -20.77 -14.45 6.90
CA ALA A 248 -19.50 -15.11 7.18
C ALA A 248 -19.41 -15.56 8.65
N ALA A 249 -19.89 -14.76 9.60
CA ALA A 249 -19.90 -15.11 11.02
C ALA A 249 -20.83 -16.30 11.31
N GLN A 250 -22.02 -16.32 10.72
CA GLN A 250 -22.95 -17.43 10.87
C GLN A 250 -22.42 -18.73 10.24
N GLU A 251 -21.83 -18.63 9.05
CA GLU A 251 -21.22 -19.78 8.39
C GLU A 251 -19.99 -20.29 9.18
N SER A 252 -19.14 -19.38 9.69
CA SER A 252 -18.03 -19.77 10.55
C SER A 252 -18.48 -20.57 11.78
N LYS A 253 -19.60 -20.16 12.40
CA LYS A 253 -20.19 -20.89 13.52
C LYS A 253 -20.77 -22.24 13.05
N ARG A 254 -21.51 -22.27 11.95
CA ARG A 254 -22.10 -23.50 11.38
C ARG A 254 -21.01 -24.52 11.04
N LEU A 255 -19.88 -24.06 10.51
CA LEU A 255 -18.74 -24.93 10.16
C LEU A 255 -17.87 -25.31 11.37
N GLY A 256 -18.17 -24.79 12.57
CA GLY A 256 -17.39 -25.08 13.78
C GLY A 256 -16.06 -24.32 13.85
N LEU A 257 -15.81 -23.33 12.97
CA LEU A 257 -14.60 -22.51 12.97
C LEU A 257 -14.56 -21.52 14.14
N CYS A 258 -15.75 -21.14 14.64
CA CYS A 258 -15.89 -20.35 15.86
C CYS A 258 -17.15 -20.73 16.61
N GLN A 259 -17.19 -20.43 17.90
CA GLN A 259 -18.41 -20.66 18.72
C GLN A 259 -19.27 -19.38 18.75
N LYS A 260 -18.65 -18.22 18.66
CA LYS A 260 -19.28 -16.92 18.87
C LYS A 260 -18.46 -15.83 18.18
N SER A 261 -19.13 -15.00 17.41
CA SER A 261 -18.49 -13.88 16.71
C SER A 261 -18.65 -12.57 17.48
N MET A 262 -17.67 -11.68 17.38
CA MET A 262 -17.71 -10.34 17.97
C MET A 262 -17.61 -9.28 16.88
N PHE A 263 -18.58 -8.37 16.83
CA PHE A 263 -18.59 -7.21 15.94
C PHE A 263 -18.28 -5.96 16.74
N VAL A 264 -17.20 -5.29 16.39
CA VAL A 264 -16.79 -4.01 16.96
C VAL A 264 -17.13 -2.93 15.94
N VAL A 265 -18.09 -2.06 16.30
CA VAL A 265 -18.61 -1.05 15.37
C VAL A 265 -18.70 0.32 16.07
N PRO A 266 -18.73 1.43 15.33
CA PRO A 266 -18.96 2.74 15.94
C PRO A 266 -20.25 2.76 16.78
N ASN A 267 -20.22 3.40 17.96
CA ASN A 267 -21.33 3.39 18.94
C ASN A 267 -22.69 3.73 18.32
N HIS A 268 -22.75 4.68 17.39
CA HIS A 268 -23.99 5.10 16.75
C HIS A 268 -24.54 4.09 15.75
N LEU A 269 -23.74 3.09 15.34
CA LEU A 269 -24.16 2.04 14.41
C LEU A 269 -24.57 0.73 15.09
N VAL A 270 -24.37 0.57 16.40
CA VAL A 270 -24.67 -0.67 17.14
C VAL A 270 -26.12 -1.14 16.92
N GLY A 271 -27.09 -0.22 17.03
CA GLY A 271 -28.50 -0.53 16.81
C GLY A 271 -28.81 -0.91 15.36
N GLN A 272 -28.21 -0.22 14.38
CA GLN A 272 -28.36 -0.54 12.98
C GLN A 272 -27.81 -1.93 12.66
N TRP A 273 -26.63 -2.25 13.16
CA TRP A 273 -26.01 -3.57 12.99
C TRP A 273 -26.86 -4.69 13.56
N ALA A 274 -27.44 -4.49 14.76
CA ALA A 274 -28.35 -5.46 15.34
C ALA A 274 -29.59 -5.69 14.47
N SER A 275 -30.18 -4.61 13.95
CA SER A 275 -31.34 -4.67 13.06
C SER A 275 -31.00 -5.39 11.74
N GLU A 276 -29.89 -5.05 11.10
CA GLU A 276 -29.45 -5.69 9.85
C GLU A 276 -29.09 -7.17 10.08
N TYR A 277 -28.51 -7.51 11.23
CA TYR A 277 -28.22 -8.88 11.61
C TYR A 277 -29.50 -9.73 11.68
N LEU A 278 -30.49 -9.26 12.45
CA LEU A 278 -31.77 -9.95 12.62
C LEU A 278 -32.63 -9.95 11.35
N ARG A 279 -32.44 -8.95 10.49
CA ARG A 279 -33.07 -8.93 9.17
C ARG A 279 -32.53 -10.04 8.27
N LEU A 280 -31.21 -10.30 8.32
CA LEU A 280 -30.58 -11.35 7.54
C LEU A 280 -30.79 -12.75 8.15
N TYR A 281 -30.66 -12.86 9.48
CA TYR A 281 -30.87 -14.09 10.25
C TYR A 281 -31.91 -13.88 11.36
N PRO A 282 -33.21 -14.02 11.06
CA PRO A 282 -34.29 -13.72 12.02
C PRO A 282 -34.28 -14.55 13.31
N SER A 283 -33.71 -15.76 13.25
CA SER A 283 -33.63 -16.66 14.40
C SER A 283 -32.34 -16.55 15.19
N ALA A 284 -31.43 -15.60 14.84
CA ALA A 284 -30.17 -15.47 15.53
C ALA A 284 -30.30 -14.91 16.94
N ASN A 285 -29.54 -15.49 17.86
CA ASN A 285 -29.45 -15.04 19.25
C ASN A 285 -28.23 -14.11 19.40
N ILE A 286 -28.46 -12.80 19.39
CA ILE A 286 -27.37 -11.80 19.44
C ILE A 286 -27.37 -11.04 20.77
N LEU A 287 -26.17 -10.73 21.28
CA LEU A 287 -25.98 -9.84 22.43
C LEU A 287 -25.62 -8.45 21.93
N VAL A 288 -26.52 -7.50 22.13
CA VAL A 288 -26.29 -6.09 21.76
C VAL A 288 -25.90 -5.32 23.01
N THR A 289 -24.78 -4.62 22.98
CA THR A 289 -24.28 -3.90 24.15
C THR A 289 -24.90 -2.53 24.31
N THR A 290 -24.99 -2.11 25.57
CA THR A 290 -25.41 -0.78 25.98
C THR A 290 -24.29 -0.08 26.75
N LYS A 291 -24.38 1.25 26.94
CA LYS A 291 -23.41 2.00 27.74
C LYS A 291 -23.29 1.45 29.16
N ARG A 292 -24.39 0.92 29.74
CA ARG A 292 -24.41 0.34 31.08
C ARG A 292 -23.54 -0.90 31.24
N ASP A 293 -23.37 -1.68 30.17
CA ASP A 293 -22.56 -2.92 30.20
C ASP A 293 -21.07 -2.59 30.43
N PHE A 294 -20.63 -1.38 30.07
CA PHE A 294 -19.25 -0.90 30.21
C PHE A 294 -19.00 -0.11 31.52
N GLU A 295 -20.01 0.13 32.35
CA GLU A 295 -19.81 0.72 33.67
C GLU A 295 -18.99 -0.19 34.57
N THR A 296 -18.15 0.36 35.42
CA THR A 296 -17.16 -0.38 36.24
C THR A 296 -17.81 -1.53 37.03
N GLY A 297 -19.01 -1.33 37.58
CA GLY A 297 -19.73 -2.36 38.34
C GLY A 297 -20.33 -3.49 37.48
N ASN A 298 -20.56 -3.24 36.18
CA ASN A 298 -21.24 -4.16 35.27
C ASN A 298 -20.29 -4.96 34.38
N ARG A 299 -19.05 -4.55 34.21
CA ARG A 299 -18.07 -5.18 33.29
C ARG A 299 -17.87 -6.66 33.54
N LYS A 300 -17.74 -7.08 34.82
CA LYS A 300 -17.58 -8.50 35.19
C LYS A 300 -18.82 -9.32 34.82
N LYS A 301 -20.02 -8.79 35.07
CA LYS A 301 -21.30 -9.43 34.69
C LYS A 301 -21.41 -9.53 33.17
N PHE A 302 -21.05 -8.50 32.46
CA PHE A 302 -21.04 -8.48 30.99
C PHE A 302 -20.09 -9.54 30.41
N CYS A 303 -18.84 -9.58 30.89
CA CYS A 303 -17.92 -10.64 30.50
C CYS A 303 -18.46 -12.06 30.82
N GLY A 304 -19.07 -12.24 31.99
CA GLY A 304 -19.75 -13.51 32.35
C GLY A 304 -20.87 -13.87 31.36
N ARG A 305 -21.71 -12.93 30.96
CA ARG A 305 -22.76 -13.13 29.95
C ARG A 305 -22.17 -13.55 28.60
N ILE A 306 -21.09 -12.89 28.15
CA ILE A 306 -20.42 -13.27 26.90
C ILE A 306 -19.86 -14.69 27.01
N ALA A 307 -19.20 -15.01 28.11
CA ALA A 307 -18.56 -16.32 28.29
C ALA A 307 -19.56 -17.46 28.35
N THR A 308 -20.63 -17.32 29.12
CA THR A 308 -21.59 -18.42 29.42
C THR A 308 -22.85 -18.42 28.55
N GLY A 309 -23.21 -17.29 27.92
CA GLY A 309 -24.40 -17.18 27.10
C GLY A 309 -24.27 -17.90 25.76
N ALA A 310 -25.33 -18.57 25.30
CA ALA A 310 -25.40 -19.23 24.00
C ALA A 310 -25.74 -18.25 22.88
N TYR A 311 -24.92 -17.22 22.72
CA TYR A 311 -25.08 -16.20 21.65
C TYR A 311 -24.43 -16.66 20.35
N ASP A 312 -25.00 -16.25 19.22
CA ASP A 312 -24.39 -16.40 17.90
C ASP A 312 -23.33 -15.30 17.70
N ALA A 313 -23.68 -14.10 18.15
CA ALA A 313 -22.79 -12.95 18.04
C ALA A 313 -22.95 -11.96 19.19
N VAL A 314 -21.92 -11.16 19.40
CA VAL A 314 -21.88 -10.00 20.30
C VAL A 314 -21.58 -8.76 19.49
N ILE A 315 -22.40 -7.72 19.61
CA ILE A 315 -22.20 -6.44 18.92
C ILE A 315 -21.84 -5.39 19.95
N ILE A 316 -20.65 -4.80 19.83
CA ILE A 316 -20.11 -3.80 20.73
C ILE A 316 -19.74 -2.52 20.00
N GLY A 317 -19.79 -1.40 20.71
CA GLY A 317 -19.40 -0.09 20.20
C GLY A 317 -18.09 0.41 20.76
#